data_b9291566662250e5c4b342b35f29edbb
#
_entry.id   b9291566662250e5c4b342b35f29edbb
#
_cell.length_a   1.000
_cell.length_b   1.000
_cell.length_c   1.000
_cell.angle_alpha   90.00
_cell.angle_beta   90.00
_cell.angle_gamma   90.00
#
_symmetry.space_group_name_H-M   'P 1'
#
loop_
_entity.id
_entity.type
_entity.pdbx_description
1 polymer ?
#
loop_
_entity_poly.entity_id
_entity_poly.type
_entity_poly.pdbx_seq_one_letter_code
_entity_poly.pdbx_strand_id
1 'polypeptide(L)'
;PCILAMGRENLPLAAKISVLNANYVKENLRDYYALPIEGICKHEFVFDGMRAEYGGSHSDASHITTLEVAKRLLDYGFHAPTIYFPLLFHESMMIEPTESESKETLDKFIDVLKKIALEARETPHLLRTAPQSTPVRRLDDVKAVKDARFTYTPEVN
;
A
#
# COMPACT_ATOMS: atom_id res chain seq x y z
N PRO A 1 -0.78 -23.02 18.59
CA PRO A 1 -1.98 -23.46 17.85
C PRO A 1 -1.76 -23.48 16.35
N CYS A 2 -1.22 -22.43 15.71
CA CYS A 2 -1.04 -22.32 14.27
C CYS A 2 -0.18 -23.46 13.68
N ILE A 3 0.98 -23.75 14.26
CA ILE A 3 1.87 -24.83 13.80
C ILE A 3 1.16 -26.20 13.84
N LEU A 4 0.40 -26.45 14.91
CA LEU A 4 -0.35 -27.69 15.04
C LEU A 4 -1.52 -27.79 14.03
N ALA A 5 -2.17 -26.67 13.73
CA ALA A 5 -3.25 -26.62 12.77
C ALA A 5 -2.75 -26.82 11.32
N MET A 6 -1.61 -26.19 10.97
CA MET A 6 -1.03 -26.32 9.62
C MET A 6 -0.31 -27.64 9.39
N GLY A 7 0.31 -28.18 10.45
CA GLY A 7 1.08 -29.41 10.34
C GLY A 7 2.43 -29.25 9.61
N ARG A 8 3.17 -30.33 9.55
CA ARG A 8 4.53 -30.37 9.00
C ARG A 8 4.60 -30.04 7.49
N GLU A 9 3.60 -30.43 6.75
CA GLU A 9 3.59 -30.30 5.29
C GLU A 9 3.15 -28.91 4.84
N ASN A 10 2.16 -28.31 5.50
CA ASN A 10 1.59 -27.03 5.09
C ASN A 10 2.45 -25.83 5.53
N LEU A 11 3.26 -25.95 6.57
CA LEU A 11 4.13 -24.85 7.00
C LEU A 11 5.14 -24.41 5.93
N PRO A 12 5.90 -25.33 5.29
CA PRO A 12 6.77 -24.97 4.15
C PRO A 12 5.99 -24.50 2.93
N LEU A 13 4.77 -25.02 2.72
CA LEU A 13 3.92 -24.60 1.61
C LEU A 13 3.47 -23.15 1.78
N ALA A 14 3.03 -22.76 2.96
CA ALA A 14 2.67 -21.36 3.27
C ALA A 14 3.82 -20.38 2.95
N ALA A 15 5.03 -20.71 3.37
CA ALA A 15 6.21 -19.90 3.05
C ALA A 15 6.47 -19.78 1.54
N LYS A 16 6.30 -20.86 0.79
CA LYS A 16 6.45 -20.85 -0.67
C LYS A 16 5.38 -19.99 -1.35
N ILE A 17 4.14 -20.09 -0.87
CA ILE A 17 3.03 -19.28 -1.39
C ILE A 17 3.26 -17.79 -1.12
N SER A 18 3.70 -17.42 0.08
CA SER A 18 4.03 -16.01 0.40
C SER A 18 5.10 -15.46 -0.55
N VAL A 19 6.16 -16.22 -0.83
CA VAL A 19 7.20 -15.83 -1.80
C VAL A 19 6.63 -15.70 -3.22
N LEU A 20 5.79 -16.63 -3.63
CA LEU A 20 5.14 -16.58 -4.94
C LEU A 20 4.24 -15.35 -5.08
N ASN A 21 3.39 -15.12 -4.10
CA ASN A 21 2.45 -14.00 -4.08
C ASN A 21 3.18 -12.65 -4.14
N ALA A 22 4.23 -12.46 -3.34
CA ALA A 22 5.02 -11.23 -3.35
C ALA A 22 5.66 -10.96 -4.72
N ASN A 23 6.29 -11.96 -5.32
CA ASN A 23 6.90 -11.81 -6.65
C ASN A 23 5.84 -11.61 -7.74
N TYR A 24 4.69 -12.28 -7.63
CA TYR A 24 3.59 -12.10 -8.56
C TYR A 24 3.08 -10.66 -8.58
N VAL A 25 2.80 -10.07 -7.43
CA VAL A 25 2.34 -8.69 -7.33
C VAL A 25 3.43 -7.72 -7.81
N LYS A 26 4.67 -7.90 -7.34
CA LYS A 26 5.82 -7.07 -7.71
C LYS A 26 6.02 -6.98 -9.23
N GLU A 27 6.08 -8.12 -9.91
CA GLU A 27 6.33 -8.15 -11.36
C GLU A 27 5.20 -7.53 -12.17
N ASN A 28 3.94 -7.66 -11.72
CA ASN A 28 2.79 -7.04 -12.40
C ASN A 28 2.70 -5.52 -12.23
N LEU A 29 3.41 -4.95 -11.24
CA LEU A 29 3.35 -3.52 -10.92
C LEU A 29 4.64 -2.76 -11.27
N ARG A 30 5.73 -3.44 -11.64
CA ARG A 30 7.05 -2.83 -11.90
C ARG A 30 7.06 -1.74 -12.98
N ASP A 31 6.11 -1.78 -13.90
CA ASP A 31 5.99 -0.77 -14.97
C ASP A 31 5.23 0.50 -14.53
N TYR A 32 4.60 0.47 -13.36
CA TYR A 32 3.81 1.58 -12.79
C TYR A 32 4.49 2.23 -11.59
N TYR A 33 5.21 1.44 -10.80
CA TYR A 33 5.88 1.86 -9.58
C TYR A 33 7.39 1.67 -9.69
N ALA A 34 8.15 2.58 -9.11
CA ALA A 34 9.61 2.49 -9.14
C ALA A 34 10.09 1.33 -8.24
N LEU A 35 10.78 0.37 -8.83
CA LEU A 35 11.31 -0.81 -8.15
C LEU A 35 12.83 -0.63 -7.93
N PRO A 36 13.27 -0.18 -6.74
CA PRO A 36 14.69 0.12 -6.51
C PRO A 36 15.56 -1.14 -6.33
N ILE A 37 14.94 -2.26 -5.93
CA ILE A 37 15.63 -3.54 -5.73
C ILE A 37 15.02 -4.56 -6.69
N GLU A 38 15.82 -4.92 -7.69
CA GLU A 38 15.43 -5.94 -8.68
C GLU A 38 15.71 -7.36 -8.15
N GLY A 39 15.25 -8.36 -8.91
CA GLY A 39 15.43 -9.76 -8.57
C GLY A 39 14.28 -10.35 -7.76
N ILE A 40 14.44 -11.62 -7.36
CA ILE A 40 13.42 -12.36 -6.59
C ILE A 40 13.44 -11.85 -5.14
N CYS A 41 12.30 -11.42 -4.65
CA CYS A 41 12.09 -11.10 -3.22
C CYS A 41 11.62 -12.35 -2.46
N LYS A 42 11.69 -12.29 -1.13
CA LYS A 42 11.08 -13.30 -0.26
C LYS A 42 9.58 -13.04 -0.15
N HIS A 43 9.07 -12.67 1.02
CA HIS A 43 7.64 -12.50 1.27
C HIS A 43 7.16 -11.04 1.14
N GLU A 44 8.09 -10.11 0.96
CA GLU A 44 7.83 -8.68 0.87
C GLU A 44 8.74 -8.00 -0.16
N PHE A 45 8.31 -6.85 -0.64
CA PHE A 45 9.10 -5.99 -1.53
C PHE A 45 8.73 -4.52 -1.30
N VAL A 46 9.57 -3.61 -1.79
CA VAL A 46 9.40 -2.17 -1.63
C VAL A 46 9.39 -1.50 -2.99
N PHE A 47 8.41 -0.62 -3.21
CA PHE A 47 8.45 0.39 -4.26
C PHE A 47 8.90 1.73 -3.67
N ASP A 48 9.61 2.54 -4.46
CA ASP A 48 9.96 3.93 -4.15
C ASP A 48 9.04 4.89 -4.91
N GLY A 49 7.76 4.89 -4.52
CA GLY A 49 6.73 5.68 -5.16
C GLY A 49 6.33 5.18 -6.56
N MET A 50 5.64 6.04 -7.30
CA MET A 50 5.30 5.78 -8.69
C MET A 50 6.46 6.09 -9.63
N ARG A 51 6.43 5.55 -10.85
CA ARG A 51 7.35 5.96 -11.90
C ARG A 51 7.03 7.39 -12.36
N ALA A 52 8.03 8.07 -12.94
CA ALA A 52 7.93 9.48 -13.33
C ALA A 52 6.76 9.75 -14.30
N GLU A 53 6.47 8.85 -15.21
CA GLU A 53 5.35 8.93 -16.16
C GLU A 53 3.95 8.89 -15.52
N TYR A 54 3.86 8.51 -14.24
CA TYR A 54 2.65 8.49 -13.42
C TYR A 54 2.69 9.51 -12.28
N GLY A 55 3.57 10.52 -12.36
CA GLY A 55 3.65 11.58 -11.37
C GLY A 55 4.57 11.31 -10.18
N GLY A 56 5.47 10.32 -10.27
CA GLY A 56 6.42 9.96 -9.22
C GLY A 56 7.73 10.75 -9.21
N SER A 57 7.79 11.91 -9.86
CA SER A 57 9.02 12.72 -9.90
C SER A 57 9.22 13.52 -8.61
N HIS A 58 10.20 13.14 -7.79
CA HIS A 58 10.56 13.84 -6.55
C HIS A 58 11.03 15.31 -6.75
N SER A 59 11.35 15.70 -7.97
CA SER A 59 11.80 17.06 -8.29
C SER A 59 10.67 18.04 -8.56
N ASP A 60 9.43 17.56 -8.68
CA ASP A 60 8.24 18.36 -8.96
C ASP A 60 7.38 18.51 -7.72
N ALA A 61 7.03 19.75 -7.36
CA ALA A 61 6.06 20.04 -6.28
C ALA A 61 4.66 19.46 -6.55
N SER A 62 4.40 19.02 -7.78
CA SER A 62 3.15 18.37 -8.18
C SER A 62 3.17 16.85 -8.06
N HIS A 63 4.26 16.23 -7.61
CA HIS A 63 4.35 14.77 -7.52
C HIS A 63 3.27 14.18 -6.59
N ILE A 64 2.90 12.94 -6.88
CA ILE A 64 1.98 12.16 -6.05
C ILE A 64 2.80 11.34 -5.06
N THR A 65 2.53 11.56 -3.77
CA THR A 65 3.22 10.88 -2.67
C THR A 65 2.69 9.47 -2.44
N THR A 66 3.51 8.64 -1.83
CA THR A 66 3.09 7.31 -1.37
C THR A 66 1.92 7.38 -0.37
N LEU A 67 1.85 8.43 0.45
CA LEU A 67 0.70 8.67 1.34
C LEU A 67 -0.60 8.85 0.54
N GLU A 68 -0.58 9.56 -0.57
CA GLU A 68 -1.75 9.77 -1.42
C GLU A 68 -2.20 8.47 -2.08
N VAL A 69 -1.26 7.64 -2.53
CA VAL A 69 -1.54 6.28 -3.02
C VAL A 69 -2.20 5.43 -1.94
N ALA A 70 -1.62 5.40 -0.73
CA ALA A 70 -2.12 4.63 0.40
C ALA A 70 -3.55 5.07 0.80
N LYS A 71 -3.81 6.38 0.81
CA LYS A 71 -5.17 6.91 1.08
C LYS A 71 -6.16 6.57 -0.04
N ARG A 72 -5.70 6.56 -1.31
CA ARG A 72 -6.57 6.18 -2.43
C ARG A 72 -6.91 4.69 -2.44
N LEU A 73 -6.00 3.81 -1.98
CA LEU A 73 -6.29 2.38 -1.78
C LEU A 73 -7.48 2.14 -0.85
N LEU A 74 -7.64 2.95 0.21
CA LEU A 74 -8.78 2.85 1.13
C LEU A 74 -10.11 3.08 0.40
N ASP A 75 -10.15 3.98 -0.58
CA ASP A 75 -11.35 4.24 -1.39
C ASP A 75 -11.75 3.03 -2.25
N TYR A 76 -10.81 2.16 -2.55
CA TYR A 76 -11.03 0.90 -3.25
C TYR A 76 -11.24 -0.30 -2.33
N GLY A 77 -11.32 -0.07 -1.01
CA GLY A 77 -11.58 -1.11 -0.01
C GLY A 77 -10.37 -1.99 0.31
N PHE A 78 -9.16 -1.56 -0.06
CA PHE A 78 -7.93 -2.27 0.30
C PHE A 78 -7.25 -1.64 1.51
N HIS A 79 -6.63 -2.49 2.34
CA HIS A 79 -5.76 -2.04 3.39
C HIS A 79 -4.53 -1.33 2.80
N ALA A 80 -4.20 -0.17 3.35
CA ALA A 80 -3.01 0.55 2.92
C ALA A 80 -1.74 -0.19 3.36
N PRO A 81 -0.74 -0.34 2.48
CA PRO A 81 0.54 -0.92 2.85
C PRO A 81 1.32 0.00 3.81
N THR A 82 2.38 -0.52 4.41
CA THR A 82 3.33 0.27 5.19
C THR A 82 4.03 1.27 4.27
N ILE A 83 3.96 2.55 4.63
CA ILE A 83 4.58 3.64 3.86
C ILE A 83 5.71 4.29 4.64
N TYR A 84 6.63 4.95 3.91
CA TYR A 84 7.82 5.61 4.47
C TYR A 84 8.72 4.68 5.29
N PHE A 85 8.63 3.40 5.02
CA PHE A 85 9.48 2.37 5.60
C PHE A 85 9.78 1.28 4.54
N PRO A 86 11.02 0.79 4.44
CA PRO A 86 12.22 1.21 5.20
C PRO A 86 12.67 2.64 4.82
N LEU A 87 13.38 3.32 5.75
CA LEU A 87 13.89 4.68 5.55
C LEU A 87 15.02 4.78 4.49
N LEU A 88 15.21 3.71 3.74
CA LEU A 88 16.22 3.62 2.69
C LEU A 88 15.82 4.40 1.42
N PHE A 89 14.52 4.57 1.20
CA PHE A 89 13.96 5.25 0.04
C PHE A 89 12.97 6.32 0.50
N HIS A 90 12.83 7.39 -0.29
CA HIS A 90 12.02 8.56 0.07
C HIS A 90 10.51 8.26 0.10
N GLU A 91 10.02 7.55 -0.90
CA GLU A 91 8.61 7.22 -1.08
C GLU A 91 8.36 5.72 -0.90
N SER A 92 9.01 5.13 0.10
CA SER A 92 8.88 3.70 0.40
C SER A 92 7.43 3.29 0.58
N MET A 93 7.03 2.24 -0.14
CA MET A 93 5.76 1.54 0.01
C MET A 93 6.05 0.03 0.06
N MET A 94 5.96 -0.56 1.25
CA MET A 94 6.28 -1.96 1.49
C MET A 94 5.02 -2.82 1.40
N ILE A 95 5.03 -3.79 0.51
CA ILE A 95 3.90 -4.68 0.23
C ILE A 95 4.28 -6.10 0.60
N GLU A 96 3.44 -6.72 1.44
CA GLU A 96 3.59 -8.08 1.94
C GLU A 96 2.28 -8.86 1.72
N PRO A 97 2.08 -9.48 0.55
CA PRO A 97 0.95 -10.37 0.32
C PRO A 97 1.19 -11.68 1.05
N THR A 98 0.28 -12.05 1.94
CA THR A 98 0.43 -13.28 2.72
C THR A 98 -0.02 -14.51 1.93
N GLU A 99 0.27 -15.69 2.46
CA GLU A 99 -0.17 -16.98 1.90
C GLU A 99 -1.68 -17.17 1.93
N SER A 100 -2.39 -16.41 2.76
CA SER A 100 -3.85 -16.47 2.88
C SER A 100 -4.58 -15.73 1.76
N GLU A 101 -3.87 -14.89 1.00
CA GLU A 101 -4.48 -14.15 -0.10
C GLU A 101 -4.70 -15.03 -1.32
N SER A 102 -5.92 -15.01 -1.85
CA SER A 102 -6.26 -15.72 -3.08
C SER A 102 -5.68 -15.00 -4.30
N LYS A 103 -5.43 -15.76 -5.38
CA LYS A 103 -5.02 -15.14 -6.65
C LYS A 103 -6.01 -14.06 -7.12
N GLU A 104 -7.30 -14.28 -6.93
CA GLU A 104 -8.35 -13.31 -7.28
C GLU A 104 -8.20 -12.00 -6.49
N THR A 105 -7.88 -12.07 -5.18
CA THR A 105 -7.61 -10.89 -4.36
C THR A 105 -6.37 -10.16 -4.84
N LEU A 106 -5.30 -10.90 -5.16
CA LEU A 106 -4.06 -10.31 -5.68
C LEU A 106 -4.28 -9.63 -7.03
N ASP A 107 -5.03 -10.25 -7.94
CA ASP A 107 -5.36 -9.66 -9.24
C ASP A 107 -6.14 -8.35 -9.06
N LYS A 108 -7.15 -8.32 -8.20
CA LYS A 108 -7.91 -7.10 -7.87
C LYS A 108 -7.01 -6.01 -7.27
N PHE A 109 -6.10 -6.37 -6.38
CA PHE A 109 -5.14 -5.43 -5.79
C PHE A 109 -4.21 -4.83 -6.85
N ILE A 110 -3.68 -5.67 -7.75
CA ILE A 110 -2.85 -5.25 -8.89
C ILE A 110 -3.62 -4.28 -9.79
N ASP A 111 -4.86 -4.62 -10.16
CA ASP A 111 -5.69 -3.80 -11.04
C ASP A 111 -6.00 -2.44 -10.40
N VAL A 112 -6.27 -2.41 -9.10
CA VAL A 112 -6.50 -1.17 -8.35
C VAL A 112 -5.24 -0.31 -8.32
N LEU A 113 -4.06 -0.87 -8.04
CA LEU A 113 -2.81 -0.09 -8.05
C LEU A 113 -2.47 0.44 -9.45
N LYS A 114 -2.70 -0.33 -10.50
CA LYS A 114 -2.57 0.15 -11.89
C LYS A 114 -3.53 1.31 -12.17
N LYS A 115 -4.78 1.19 -11.74
CA LYS A 115 -5.79 2.24 -11.88
C LYS A 115 -5.39 3.50 -11.12
N ILE A 116 -4.87 3.39 -9.90
CA ILE A 116 -4.37 4.52 -9.11
C ILE A 116 -3.22 5.22 -9.83
N ALA A 117 -2.31 4.49 -10.46
CA ALA A 117 -1.24 5.08 -11.25
C ALA A 117 -1.77 5.87 -12.46
N LEU A 118 -2.79 5.34 -13.16
CA LEU A 118 -3.46 6.07 -14.24
C LEU A 118 -4.20 7.31 -13.74
N GLU A 119 -4.92 7.21 -12.62
CA GLU A 119 -5.59 8.36 -11.97
C GLU A 119 -4.57 9.43 -11.54
N ALA A 120 -3.39 9.05 -11.07
CA ALA A 120 -2.33 9.98 -10.71
C ALA A 120 -1.88 10.83 -11.90
N ARG A 121 -1.81 10.23 -13.08
CA ARG A 121 -1.46 10.91 -14.34
C ARG A 121 -2.61 11.77 -14.89
N GLU A 122 -3.83 11.23 -14.89
CA GLU A 122 -4.97 11.83 -15.60
C GLU A 122 -5.81 12.75 -14.71
N THR A 123 -5.96 12.41 -13.44
CA THR A 123 -6.83 13.08 -12.48
C THR A 123 -6.21 13.15 -11.08
N PRO A 124 -5.02 13.76 -10.91
CA PRO A 124 -4.25 13.73 -9.68
C PRO A 124 -5.00 14.27 -8.45
N HIS A 125 -6.02 15.10 -8.67
CA HIS A 125 -6.84 15.63 -7.57
C HIS A 125 -7.59 14.52 -6.80
N LEU A 126 -7.90 13.38 -7.45
CA LEU A 126 -8.55 12.26 -6.77
C LEU A 126 -7.67 11.65 -5.68
N LEU A 127 -6.36 11.56 -5.91
CA LEU A 127 -5.40 11.07 -4.94
C LEU A 127 -5.16 12.09 -3.83
N ARG A 128 -5.02 13.38 -4.20
CA ARG A 128 -4.78 14.46 -3.24
C ARG A 128 -5.93 14.66 -2.26
N THR A 129 -7.15 14.34 -2.64
CA THR A 129 -8.34 14.45 -1.80
C THR A 129 -8.78 13.13 -1.16
N ALA A 130 -8.07 12.03 -1.46
CA ALA A 130 -8.34 10.72 -0.86
C ALA A 130 -8.01 10.70 0.66
N PRO A 131 -8.72 9.86 1.46
CA PRO A 131 -9.83 9.03 1.08
C PRO A 131 -11.14 9.82 0.95
N GLN A 132 -12.04 9.38 0.07
CA GLN A 132 -13.33 10.04 -0.18
C GLN A 132 -14.53 9.18 0.23
N SER A 133 -14.41 7.86 0.15
CA SER A 133 -15.48 6.90 0.44
C SER A 133 -15.51 6.40 1.89
N THR A 134 -14.48 6.70 2.67
CA THR A 134 -14.40 6.30 4.08
C THR A 134 -15.21 7.23 4.98
N PRO A 135 -15.74 6.75 6.13
CA PRO A 135 -16.48 7.59 7.08
C PRO A 135 -15.70 8.80 7.59
N VAL A 136 -14.38 8.65 7.73
CA VAL A 136 -13.46 9.71 8.15
C VAL A 136 -12.51 10.03 7.00
N ARG A 137 -12.37 11.30 6.68
CA ARG A 137 -11.44 11.82 5.67
C ARG A 137 -10.00 11.86 6.21
N ARG A 138 -9.12 12.60 5.55
CA ARG A 138 -7.75 12.85 6.05
C ARG A 138 -7.79 13.38 7.48
N LEU A 139 -7.01 12.76 8.33
CA LEU A 139 -6.83 13.20 9.71
C LEU A 139 -5.84 14.37 9.75
N ASP A 140 -6.04 15.26 10.71
CA ASP A 140 -5.06 16.28 11.07
C ASP A 140 -4.04 15.65 12.04
N ASP A 141 -2.97 15.08 11.47
CA ASP A 141 -1.94 14.37 12.24
C ASP A 141 -1.20 15.32 13.20
N VAL A 142 -1.06 16.60 12.83
CA VAL A 142 -0.41 17.61 13.69
C VAL A 142 -1.27 17.90 14.92
N LYS A 143 -2.57 18.07 14.71
CA LYS A 143 -3.51 18.30 15.81
C LYS A 143 -3.63 17.06 16.70
N ALA A 144 -3.66 15.87 16.10
CA ALA A 144 -3.71 14.60 16.83
C ALA A 144 -2.53 14.41 17.79
N VAL A 145 -1.35 14.91 17.43
CA VAL A 145 -0.16 14.85 18.30
C VAL A 145 -0.12 16.00 19.30
N LYS A 146 -0.44 17.25 18.88
CA LYS A 146 -0.33 18.44 19.73
C LYS A 146 -1.47 18.58 20.74
N ASP A 147 -2.70 18.23 20.33
CA ASP A 147 -3.93 18.39 21.12
C ASP A 147 -4.54 17.01 21.46
N ALA A 148 -3.71 16.02 21.73
CA ALA A 148 -4.15 14.66 22.00
C ALA A 148 -5.11 14.61 23.19
N ARG A 149 -6.34 14.12 22.95
CA ARG A 149 -7.33 13.84 23.98
C ARG A 149 -7.47 12.32 24.11
N PHE A 150 -7.06 11.79 25.24
CA PHE A 150 -7.10 10.35 25.50
C PHE A 150 -8.38 9.90 26.23
N THR A 151 -9.31 10.82 26.46
CA THR A 151 -10.58 10.56 27.14
C THR A 151 -11.74 10.79 26.19
N TYR A 152 -12.72 9.87 26.23
CA TYR A 152 -14.00 10.05 25.54
C TYR A 152 -14.96 10.79 26.47
N THR A 153 -15.50 11.92 26.01
CA THR A 153 -16.62 12.63 26.67
C THR A 153 -17.85 12.44 25.78
N PRO A 154 -18.91 11.73 26.25
CA PRO A 154 -20.14 11.60 25.48
C PRO A 154 -20.74 12.98 25.21
N GLU A 155 -21.18 13.19 23.97
CA GLU A 155 -22.04 14.36 23.69
C GLU A 155 -23.38 14.13 24.38
N VAL A 156 -23.74 15.03 25.29
CA VAL A 156 -25.06 15.07 25.93
C VAL A 156 -26.00 15.72 24.94
N ASN A 157 -26.83 14.93 24.27
CA ASN A 157 -27.92 15.43 23.43
C ASN A 157 -29.06 15.95 24.28
#